data_6072d8810705214493e9b64597deb0db
#
_entry.id   6072d8810705214493e9b64597deb0db
#
_cell.length_a   1.000
_cell.length_b   1.000
_cell.length_c   1.000
_cell.angle_alpha   90.00
_cell.angle_beta   90.00
_cell.angle_gamma   90.00
#
_symmetry.space_group_name_H-M   'P 1'
#
loop_
_entity.id
_entity.type
_entity.pdbx_description
1 polymer ?
#
loop_
_entity_poly.entity_id
_entity_poly.type
_entity_poly.pdbx_seq_one_letter_code
_entity_poly.pdbx_strand_id
1 'polypeptide(L)'
;MTNDTMILEVADIRITPGQQAAFDEAIERGLRTVASQAKGIRGWKVNKGIESPERYLLMIFWDTLEEHTVGFRQGPLFAQWRAIVGPFFAQPPQVEHFTLLGESEP
;
A
#
# COMPACT_ATOMS: atom_id res chain seq x y z
N MET A 1 10.63 -8.94 20.97
CA MET A 1 9.65 -9.87 20.41
C MET A 1 9.72 -9.87 18.91
N THR A 2 9.64 -10.99 18.34
CA THR A 2 9.82 -11.10 16.92
C THR A 2 8.55 -10.73 16.15
N ASN A 3 8.72 -10.38 14.89
CA ASN A 3 7.63 -10.11 13.97
C ASN A 3 7.59 -11.17 12.87
N ASP A 4 7.90 -12.42 13.26
CA ASP A 4 8.07 -13.51 12.30
C ASP A 4 6.85 -13.72 11.43
N THR A 5 5.64 -13.44 11.96
CA THR A 5 4.41 -13.62 11.22
C THR A 5 3.99 -12.37 10.43
N MET A 6 4.70 -11.26 10.63
CA MET A 6 4.36 -10.03 9.93
C MET A 6 4.63 -10.17 8.45
N ILE A 7 3.67 -9.70 7.65
CA ILE A 7 3.74 -9.79 6.20
C ILE A 7 3.92 -8.40 5.63
N LEU A 8 4.79 -8.29 4.64
CA LEU A 8 4.97 -7.05 3.89
C LEU A 8 4.18 -7.15 2.58
N GLU A 9 3.27 -6.23 2.38
CA GLU A 9 2.63 -6.05 1.09
C GLU A 9 3.41 -4.99 0.32
N VAL A 10 3.74 -5.28 -0.94
CA VAL A 10 4.34 -4.30 -1.85
C VAL A 10 3.42 -4.13 -3.04
N ALA A 11 2.95 -2.91 -3.26
CA ALA A 11 2.12 -2.57 -4.39
C ALA A 11 2.91 -1.66 -5.33
N ASP A 12 3.15 -2.15 -6.55
CA ASP A 12 3.80 -1.37 -7.61
C ASP A 12 2.70 -0.64 -8.36
N ILE A 13 2.66 0.68 -8.21
CA ILE A 13 1.59 1.51 -8.73
C ILE A 13 2.15 2.40 -9.84
N ARG A 14 1.46 2.41 -10.99
CA ARG A 14 1.76 3.33 -12.08
C ARG A 14 0.57 4.25 -12.26
N ILE A 15 0.82 5.56 -12.26
CA ILE A 15 -0.27 6.54 -12.40
C ILE A 15 -0.20 7.24 -13.74
N THR A 16 -1.30 7.88 -14.10
CA THR A 16 -1.37 8.71 -15.31
C THR A 16 -0.34 9.83 -15.20
N PRO A 17 0.50 10.00 -16.23
CA PRO A 17 1.52 11.07 -16.21
C PRO A 17 0.91 12.45 -16.02
N GLY A 18 1.58 13.27 -15.24
CA GLY A 18 1.14 14.64 -14.97
C GLY A 18 0.22 14.75 -13.76
N GLN A 19 -0.18 13.62 -13.15
CA GLN A 19 -1.08 13.63 -12.00
C GLN A 19 -0.35 13.44 -10.68
N GLN A 20 0.96 13.59 -10.67
CA GLN A 20 1.75 13.27 -9.48
C GLN A 20 1.36 14.08 -8.25
N ALA A 21 1.18 15.38 -8.41
CA ALA A 21 0.85 16.22 -7.25
C ALA A 21 -0.50 15.83 -6.64
N ALA A 22 -1.50 15.56 -7.48
CA ALA A 22 -2.81 15.16 -7.01
C ALA A 22 -2.76 13.77 -6.38
N PHE A 23 -2.00 12.86 -6.97
CA PHE A 23 -1.90 11.50 -6.44
C PHE A 23 -1.11 11.48 -5.12
N ASP A 24 -0.06 12.29 -5.00
CA ASP A 24 0.69 12.38 -3.74
C ASP A 24 -0.23 12.69 -2.57
N GLU A 25 -1.13 13.63 -2.77
CA GLU A 25 -2.10 14.00 -1.74
C GLU A 25 -3.13 12.89 -1.53
N ALA A 26 -3.63 12.34 -2.63
CA ALA A 26 -4.71 11.34 -2.55
C ALA A 26 -4.25 10.07 -1.86
N ILE A 27 -3.06 9.54 -2.21
CA ILE A 27 -2.62 8.28 -1.61
C ILE A 27 -2.33 8.45 -0.12
N GLU A 28 -1.76 9.58 0.28
CA GLU A 28 -1.51 9.81 1.69
C GLU A 28 -2.82 9.95 2.45
N ARG A 29 -3.78 10.66 1.89
CA ARG A 29 -5.08 10.79 2.51
C ARG A 29 -5.78 9.43 2.63
N GLY A 30 -5.73 8.61 1.59
CA GLY A 30 -6.32 7.28 1.61
C GLY A 30 -5.68 6.38 2.65
N LEU A 31 -4.36 6.45 2.79
CA LEU A 31 -3.66 5.66 3.80
C LEU A 31 -4.04 6.10 5.21
N ARG A 32 -4.06 7.39 5.46
CA ARG A 32 -4.34 7.91 6.80
C ARG A 32 -5.79 7.74 7.21
N THR A 33 -6.73 7.89 6.29
CA THR A 33 -8.15 7.94 6.67
C THR A 33 -8.89 6.63 6.42
N VAL A 34 -8.40 5.78 5.52
CA VAL A 34 -9.10 4.55 5.17
C VAL A 34 -8.28 3.33 5.51
N ALA A 35 -7.12 3.17 4.87
CA ALA A 35 -6.33 1.95 5.05
C ALA A 35 -5.91 1.73 6.49
N SER A 36 -5.61 2.81 7.21
CA SER A 36 -5.18 2.73 8.61
C SER A 36 -6.26 2.19 9.54
N GLN A 37 -7.51 2.12 9.10
CA GLN A 37 -8.58 1.52 9.89
C GLN A 37 -8.63 0.01 9.75
N ALA A 38 -7.87 -0.58 8.84
CA ALA A 38 -7.94 -2.01 8.57
C ALA A 38 -7.37 -2.79 9.75
N LYS A 39 -8.07 -3.88 10.11
CA LYS A 39 -7.58 -4.76 11.16
C LYS A 39 -6.28 -5.41 10.73
N GLY A 40 -5.30 -5.40 11.59
CA GLY A 40 -4.01 -6.05 11.34
C GLY A 40 -2.98 -5.20 10.65
N ILE A 41 -3.34 -3.99 10.24
CA ILE A 41 -2.35 -3.09 9.65
C ILE A 41 -1.40 -2.59 10.74
N ARG A 42 -0.07 -2.64 10.44
CA ARG A 42 0.95 -2.25 11.40
C ARG A 42 1.66 -0.96 11.04
N GLY A 43 1.64 -0.61 9.78
CA GLY A 43 2.29 0.60 9.32
C GLY A 43 2.42 0.59 7.82
N TRP A 44 2.81 1.72 7.28
CA TRP A 44 2.96 1.84 5.83
C TRP A 44 4.03 2.85 5.49
N LYS A 45 4.58 2.68 4.29
CA LYS A 45 5.46 3.67 3.66
C LYS A 45 5.06 3.76 2.20
N VAL A 46 5.07 4.96 1.66
CA VAL A 46 4.84 5.14 0.23
C VAL A 46 6.05 5.86 -0.34
N ASN A 47 6.56 5.33 -1.45
CA ASN A 47 7.78 5.81 -2.09
C ASN A 47 7.47 6.22 -3.52
N LYS A 48 8.04 7.35 -3.94
CA LYS A 48 7.88 7.83 -5.30
C LYS A 48 9.16 7.50 -6.08
N GLY A 49 9.02 7.01 -7.29
CA GLY A 49 10.15 6.69 -8.14
C GLY A 49 10.94 7.93 -8.51
N ILE A 50 12.26 7.83 -8.45
CA ILE A 50 13.14 8.91 -8.86
C ILE A 50 13.32 8.86 -10.38
N GLU A 51 13.66 7.68 -10.89
CA GLU A 51 13.86 7.50 -12.34
C GLU A 51 12.54 7.52 -13.10
N SER A 52 11.46 7.07 -12.47
CA SER A 52 10.13 7.01 -13.08
C SER A 52 9.13 7.74 -12.17
N PRO A 53 8.94 9.05 -12.38
CA PRO A 53 8.10 9.84 -11.46
C PRO A 53 6.63 9.42 -11.41
N GLU A 54 6.15 8.63 -12.37
CA GLU A 54 4.79 8.09 -12.36
C GLU A 54 4.69 6.75 -11.63
N ARG A 55 5.80 6.25 -11.09
CA ARG A 55 5.82 4.97 -10.40
C ARG A 55 5.92 5.19 -8.91
N TYR A 56 5.08 4.48 -8.18
CA TYR A 56 5.08 4.52 -6.72
C TYR A 56 5.19 3.12 -6.18
N LEU A 57 5.89 2.98 -5.07
CA LEU A 57 5.99 1.70 -4.38
C LEU A 57 5.38 1.88 -3.00
N LEU A 58 4.23 1.26 -2.81
CA LEU A 58 3.52 1.30 -1.54
C LEU A 58 3.88 0.05 -0.75
N MET A 59 4.30 0.24 0.49
CA MET A 59 4.68 -0.85 1.38
C MET A 59 3.78 -0.80 2.60
N ILE A 60 3.05 -1.88 2.86
CA ILE A 60 2.18 -1.97 4.03
C ILE A 60 2.53 -3.23 4.81
N PHE A 61 2.67 -3.07 6.13
CA PHE A 61 2.95 -4.20 7.01
C PHE A 61 1.66 -4.68 7.65
N TRP A 62 1.42 -6.00 7.59
CA TRP A 62 0.21 -6.64 8.10
C TRP A 62 0.57 -7.70 9.13
N ASP A 63 -0.30 -7.89 10.14
CA ASP A 63 -0.11 -8.99 11.09
C ASP A 63 -0.13 -10.34 10.40
N THR A 64 -1.07 -10.52 9.48
CA THR A 64 -1.19 -11.79 8.73
C THR A 64 -1.54 -11.50 7.28
N LEU A 65 -1.26 -12.47 6.42
CA LEU A 65 -1.62 -12.38 5.01
C LEU A 65 -3.13 -12.22 4.83
N GLU A 66 -3.91 -12.96 5.61
CA GLU A 66 -5.36 -12.98 5.46
C GLU A 66 -5.99 -11.64 5.84
N GLU A 67 -5.37 -10.90 6.74
CA GLU A 67 -5.93 -9.59 7.09
C GLU A 67 -5.87 -8.62 5.93
N HIS A 68 -4.91 -8.79 5.02
CA HIS A 68 -4.91 -8.01 3.79
C HIS A 68 -5.79 -8.64 2.72
N THR A 69 -5.57 -9.91 2.40
CA THR A 69 -6.18 -10.53 1.21
C THR A 69 -7.67 -10.79 1.40
N VAL A 70 -8.11 -11.01 2.63
CA VAL A 70 -9.52 -11.26 2.95
C VAL A 70 -10.09 -10.08 3.71
N GLY A 71 -9.53 -9.75 4.87
CA GLY A 71 -10.09 -8.71 5.72
C GLY A 71 -10.23 -7.37 5.04
N PHE A 72 -9.14 -6.87 4.47
CA PHE A 72 -9.18 -5.57 3.81
C PHE A 72 -9.77 -5.66 2.41
N ARG A 73 -9.22 -6.56 1.59
CA ARG A 73 -9.58 -6.61 0.17
C ARG A 73 -11.04 -6.98 -0.06
N GLN A 74 -11.62 -7.81 0.80
CA GLN A 74 -13.02 -8.23 0.67
C GLN A 74 -13.94 -7.46 1.61
N GLY A 75 -13.41 -6.52 2.38
CA GLY A 75 -14.18 -5.74 3.32
C GLY A 75 -14.59 -4.38 2.74
N PRO A 76 -15.35 -3.61 3.52
CA PRO A 76 -15.90 -2.33 3.03
C PRO A 76 -14.84 -1.25 2.83
N LEU A 77 -13.71 -1.33 3.50
CA LEU A 77 -12.67 -0.30 3.38
C LEU A 77 -12.03 -0.30 2.01
N PHE A 78 -11.99 -1.45 1.34
CA PHE A 78 -11.30 -1.54 0.05
C PHE A 78 -11.96 -0.67 -1.00
N ALA A 79 -13.29 -0.66 -1.06
CA ALA A 79 -14.01 0.18 -2.01
C ALA A 79 -13.75 1.67 -1.74
N GLN A 80 -13.67 2.05 -0.47
CA GLN A 80 -13.35 3.43 -0.10
C GLN A 80 -11.92 3.79 -0.53
N TRP A 81 -10.99 2.88 -0.32
CA TRP A 81 -9.61 3.06 -0.76
C TRP A 81 -9.53 3.23 -2.26
N ARG A 82 -10.18 2.33 -3.01
CA ARG A 82 -10.18 2.39 -4.47
C ARG A 82 -10.82 3.68 -5.00
N ALA A 83 -11.83 4.19 -4.32
CA ALA A 83 -12.47 5.43 -4.74
C ALA A 83 -11.50 6.62 -4.66
N ILE A 84 -10.58 6.59 -3.70
CA ILE A 84 -9.61 7.67 -3.52
C ILE A 84 -8.45 7.55 -4.51
N VAL A 85 -7.85 6.36 -4.63
CA VAL A 85 -6.61 6.21 -5.38
C VAL A 85 -6.82 5.65 -6.79
N GLY A 86 -7.88 4.87 -6.99
CA GLY A 86 -8.10 4.18 -8.25
C GLY A 86 -8.17 5.05 -9.50
N PRO A 87 -8.80 6.23 -9.42
CA PRO A 87 -8.90 7.08 -10.61
C PRO A 87 -7.56 7.50 -11.21
N PHE A 88 -6.48 7.42 -10.44
CA PHE A 88 -5.15 7.81 -10.90
C PHE A 88 -4.39 6.68 -11.59
N PHE A 89 -4.83 5.44 -11.45
CA PHE A 89 -4.07 4.29 -11.94
C PHE A 89 -4.04 4.26 -13.46
N ALA A 90 -2.82 4.18 -14.03
CA ALA A 90 -2.65 3.99 -15.46
C ALA A 90 -2.88 2.50 -15.83
N GLN A 91 -2.72 1.63 -14.84
CA GLN A 91 -2.92 0.18 -14.99
C GLN A 91 -3.20 -0.38 -13.61
N PRO A 92 -3.75 -1.59 -13.50
CA PRO A 92 -3.94 -2.21 -12.19
C PRO A 92 -2.62 -2.35 -11.45
N PRO A 93 -2.55 -2.00 -10.17
CA PRO A 93 -1.33 -2.18 -9.40
C PRO A 93 -0.93 -3.65 -9.32
N GLN A 94 0.36 -3.89 -9.31
CA GLN A 94 0.88 -5.24 -9.10
C GLN A 94 1.22 -5.39 -7.63
N VAL A 95 0.55 -6.34 -6.97
CA VAL A 95 0.66 -6.51 -5.52
C VAL A 95 1.28 -7.87 -5.23
N GLU A 96 2.33 -7.85 -4.40
CA GLU A 96 2.98 -9.07 -3.94
C GLU A 96 3.20 -9.01 -2.45
N HIS A 97 3.38 -10.17 -1.84
CA HIS A 97 3.59 -10.27 -0.40
C HIS A 97 4.94 -10.92 -0.11
N PHE A 98 5.56 -10.49 0.98
CA PHE A 98 6.90 -10.94 1.35
C PHE A 98 6.94 -11.21 2.84
N THR A 99 7.74 -12.19 3.24
CA THR A 99 8.10 -12.38 4.64
C THR A 99 9.48 -11.80 4.86
N LEU A 100 9.72 -11.29 6.06
CA LEU A 100 11.02 -10.73 6.38
C LEU A 100 12.03 -11.87 6.52
N LEU A 101 13.12 -11.77 5.77
CA LEU A 101 14.20 -12.74 5.85
C LEU A 101 15.31 -12.28 6.79
N GLY A 102 15.61 -10.99 6.76
CA GLY A 102 16.65 -10.45 7.59
C GLY A 102 16.61 -8.94 7.60
N GLU A 103 17.25 -8.34 8.61
CA GLU A 103 17.29 -6.89 8.69
C GLU A 103 18.54 -6.48 9.48
N SER A 104 19.09 -5.32 9.13
CA SER A 104 20.27 -4.82 9.81
C SER A 104 19.90 -4.17 11.13
N GLU A 105 20.87 -4.10 12.03
CA GLU A 105 20.73 -3.29 13.23
C GLU A 105 20.64 -1.82 12.84
N PRO A 106 19.84 -1.02 13.56
CA PRO A 106 19.74 0.41 13.24
C PRO A 106 21.02 1.18 13.56
#